data_f2de505aaa20c2e10c1d8921558580af
#
_entry.id   f2de505aaa20c2e10c1d8921558580af
#
_cell.length_a   1.000
_cell.length_b   1.000
_cell.length_c   1.000
_cell.angle_alpha   90.00
_cell.angle_beta   90.00
_cell.angle_gamma   90.00
#
_symmetry.space_group_name_H-M   'P 1'
#
loop_
_entity.id
_entity.type
_entity.pdbx_description
1 polymer ?
#
loop_
_entity_poly.entity_id
_entity_poly.type
_entity_poly.pdbx_seq_one_letter_code
_entity_poly.pdbx_strand_id
1 'polypeptide(L)'
;GQSSRGLGDVYKRQHQLRKGGSMNLFEGSEGFRRDFIHVQDTIRINLHFLESGKSGIFNAGTGKARSFTAIGECLREIEGSGELKSIPFPDDLRGKYQEVTEADTTRLREAGYEEEFLSLEEGIRLYHKMLSENGGFHL
;
A
#
# COMPACT_ATOMS: atom_id res chain seq x y z
N GLY A 1 -0.41 2.99 11.68
CA GLY A 1 0.17 1.74 11.25
C GLY A 1 0.76 1.79 9.84
N GLN A 2 1.26 0.68 9.40
CA GLN A 2 1.89 0.58 8.08
C GLN A 2 0.90 0.79 6.93
N SER A 3 -0.37 0.43 7.10
CA SER A 3 -1.41 0.67 6.10
C SER A 3 -1.62 2.16 5.82
N SER A 4 -1.60 3.00 6.85
CA SER A 4 -1.71 4.45 6.65
C SER A 4 -0.48 5.04 5.98
N ARG A 5 0.71 4.50 6.23
CA ARG A 5 1.93 4.88 5.51
C ARG A 5 1.84 4.49 4.03
N GLY A 6 1.32 3.30 3.72
CA GLY A 6 1.12 2.85 2.35
C GLY A 6 0.19 3.78 1.57
N LEU A 7 -0.93 4.18 2.15
CA LEU A 7 -1.87 5.12 1.55
C LEU A 7 -1.24 6.50 1.34
N GLY A 8 -0.48 6.99 2.32
CA GLY A 8 0.26 8.24 2.21
C GLY A 8 1.28 8.21 1.07
N ASP A 9 1.99 7.11 0.90
CA ASP A 9 2.95 6.93 -0.20
C ASP A 9 2.26 6.93 -1.56
N VAL A 10 1.13 6.24 -1.71
CA VAL A 10 0.33 6.22 -2.95
C VAL A 10 -0.13 7.64 -3.30
N TYR A 11 -0.70 8.36 -2.35
CA TYR A 11 -1.15 9.74 -2.53
C TYR A 11 -0.01 10.66 -2.99
N LYS A 12 1.11 10.62 -2.29
CA LYS A 12 2.28 11.46 -2.58
C LYS A 12 2.83 11.21 -3.98
N ARG A 13 2.98 9.94 -4.34
CA ARG A 13 3.50 9.56 -5.65
C ARG A 13 2.55 9.94 -6.78
N GLN A 14 1.26 9.75 -6.58
CA GLN A 14 0.25 10.16 -7.55
C GLN A 14 0.26 11.67 -7.78
N HIS A 15 0.39 12.44 -6.70
CA HIS A 15 0.52 13.89 -6.77
C HIS A 15 1.76 14.33 -7.54
N GLN A 16 2.89 13.66 -7.33
CA GLN A 16 4.12 13.92 -8.08
C GLN A 16 3.93 13.68 -9.57
N LEU A 17 3.29 12.58 -9.97
CA LEU A 17 3.02 12.27 -11.36
C LEU A 17 2.15 13.34 -12.02
N ARG A 18 1.09 13.77 -11.35
CA ARG A 18 0.16 14.77 -11.89
C ARG A 18 0.78 16.15 -12.05
N LYS A 19 1.56 16.59 -11.08
CA LYS A 19 2.19 17.92 -11.10
C LYS A 19 3.42 18.00 -11.99
N GLY A 20 4.31 17.02 -11.91
CA GLY A 20 5.61 17.08 -12.55
C GLY A 20 5.78 16.14 -13.74
N GLY A 21 4.80 15.30 -14.04
CA GLY A 21 4.92 14.27 -15.07
C GLY A 21 5.94 13.19 -14.72
N SER A 22 6.47 13.17 -13.48
CA SER A 22 7.45 12.19 -13.03
C SER A 22 7.27 11.87 -11.55
N MET A 23 7.73 10.70 -11.15
CA MET A 23 7.74 10.25 -9.77
C MET A 23 9.12 9.72 -9.41
N ASN A 24 9.62 10.11 -8.23
CA ASN A 24 10.92 9.70 -7.75
C ASN A 24 10.82 8.41 -6.95
N LEU A 25 11.69 7.45 -7.28
CA LEU A 25 11.88 6.21 -6.54
C LEU A 25 13.33 6.12 -6.11
N PHE A 26 13.58 5.66 -4.88
CA PHE A 26 14.95 5.42 -4.44
C PHE A 26 15.58 4.27 -5.24
N GLU A 27 16.88 4.38 -5.50
CA GLU A 27 17.65 3.28 -6.05
C GLU A 27 17.48 2.04 -5.17
N GLY A 28 17.26 0.88 -5.79
CA GLY A 28 17.01 -0.36 -5.07
C GLY A 28 15.58 -0.51 -4.56
N SER A 29 14.65 0.37 -4.95
CA SER A 29 13.26 0.33 -4.49
C SER A 29 12.51 -0.95 -4.84
N GLU A 30 12.97 -1.68 -5.83
CA GLU A 30 12.44 -3.02 -6.16
C GLU A 30 12.74 -4.05 -5.05
N GLY A 31 13.77 -3.82 -4.25
CA GLY A 31 14.09 -4.64 -3.08
C GLY A 31 13.38 -4.23 -1.81
N PHE A 32 12.81 -3.03 -1.77
CA PHE A 32 12.03 -2.55 -0.63
C PHE A 32 10.57 -2.90 -0.83
N ARG A 33 10.09 -3.85 -0.03
CA ARG A 33 8.75 -4.40 -0.16
C ARG A 33 7.96 -4.18 1.12
N ARG A 34 6.68 -3.89 0.95
CA ARG A 34 5.74 -3.69 2.06
C ARG A 34 4.46 -4.47 1.79
N ASP A 35 3.82 -4.87 2.86
CA ASP A 35 2.48 -5.44 2.80
C ASP A 35 1.47 -4.29 2.81
N PHE A 36 1.07 -3.87 1.62
CA PHE A 36 0.07 -2.81 1.45
C PHE A 36 -1.32 -3.41 1.55
N ILE A 37 -2.11 -2.91 2.49
CA ILE A 37 -3.49 -3.31 2.68
C ILE A 37 -4.43 -2.14 2.45
N HIS A 38 -5.52 -2.37 1.73
CA HIS A 38 -6.54 -1.37 1.51
C HIS A 38 -7.40 -1.19 2.77
N VAL A 39 -7.81 0.04 3.05
CA VAL A 39 -8.60 0.37 4.23
C VAL A 39 -9.90 -0.43 4.32
N GLN A 40 -10.54 -0.76 3.20
CA GLN A 40 -11.74 -1.60 3.20
C GLN A 40 -11.46 -2.99 3.75
N ASP A 41 -10.32 -3.57 3.44
CA ASP A 41 -9.94 -4.88 3.98
C ASP A 41 -9.71 -4.80 5.50
N THR A 42 -9.09 -3.73 5.96
CA THR A 42 -8.92 -3.48 7.40
C THR A 42 -10.27 -3.36 8.11
N ILE A 43 -11.22 -2.66 7.51
CA ILE A 43 -12.59 -2.54 8.05
C ILE A 43 -13.28 -3.90 8.10
N ARG A 44 -13.17 -4.71 7.07
CA ARG A 44 -13.75 -6.06 7.03
C ARG A 44 -13.19 -6.98 8.11
N ILE A 45 -11.89 -6.89 8.36
CA ILE A 45 -11.25 -7.63 9.47
C ILE A 45 -11.84 -7.21 10.81
N ASN A 46 -11.94 -5.91 11.05
CA ASN A 46 -12.51 -5.38 12.30
C ASN A 46 -13.96 -5.80 12.49
N LEU A 47 -14.78 -5.75 11.45
CA LEU A 47 -16.17 -6.18 11.51
C LEU A 47 -16.28 -7.68 11.78
N HIS A 48 -15.42 -8.50 11.19
CA HIS A 48 -15.38 -9.93 11.46
C HIS A 48 -15.17 -10.23 12.94
N PHE A 49 -14.19 -9.58 13.58
CA PHE A 49 -13.93 -9.79 15.00
C PHE A 49 -15.03 -9.24 15.89
N LEU A 50 -15.63 -8.13 15.52
CA LEU A 50 -16.77 -7.58 16.24
C LEU A 50 -17.95 -8.55 16.23
N GLU A 51 -18.25 -9.16 15.09
CA GLU A 51 -19.37 -10.09 14.92
C GLU A 51 -19.09 -11.47 15.53
N SER A 52 -17.86 -11.96 15.39
CA SER A 52 -17.48 -13.30 15.87
C SER A 52 -17.29 -13.39 17.37
N GLY A 53 -17.07 -12.25 18.04
CA GLY A 53 -16.79 -12.20 19.47
C GLY A 53 -15.41 -12.77 19.84
N LYS A 54 -14.59 -13.14 18.88
CA LYS A 54 -13.22 -13.61 19.12
C LYS A 54 -12.32 -12.43 19.48
N SER A 55 -11.37 -12.67 20.38
CA SER A 55 -10.42 -11.67 20.81
C SER A 55 -9.00 -12.20 20.74
N GLY A 56 -8.04 -11.28 20.74
CA GLY A 56 -6.63 -11.60 20.67
C GLY A 56 -5.86 -10.55 19.89
N ILE A 57 -4.60 -10.84 19.60
CA ILE A 57 -3.74 -10.01 18.76
C ILE A 57 -3.54 -10.75 17.45
N PHE A 58 -3.91 -10.08 16.36
CA PHE A 58 -3.84 -10.62 15.01
C PHE A 58 -3.13 -9.64 14.09
N ASN A 59 -2.27 -10.15 13.22
CA ASN A 59 -1.67 -9.33 12.18
C ASN A 59 -2.71 -9.04 11.09
N ALA A 60 -2.93 -7.77 10.81
CA ALA A 60 -3.83 -7.32 9.75
C ALA A 60 -3.01 -6.87 8.54
N GLY A 61 -2.86 -7.75 7.58
CA GLY A 61 -2.14 -7.52 6.33
C GLY A 61 -2.58 -8.53 5.31
N THR A 62 -2.11 -8.39 4.07
CA THR A 62 -2.48 -9.29 2.98
C THR A 62 -1.66 -10.57 2.94
N GLY A 63 -0.49 -10.57 3.56
CA GLY A 63 0.48 -11.66 3.47
C GLY A 63 1.25 -11.68 2.14
N LYS A 64 1.15 -10.60 1.34
CA LYS A 64 1.81 -10.48 0.03
C LYS A 64 2.51 -9.14 -0.07
N ALA A 65 3.77 -9.08 0.32
CA ALA A 65 4.56 -7.87 0.21
C ALA A 65 4.82 -7.50 -1.25
N ARG A 66 4.71 -6.21 -1.57
CA ARG A 66 4.95 -5.67 -2.91
C ARG A 66 5.96 -4.53 -2.83
N SER A 67 6.69 -4.30 -3.91
CA SER A 67 7.72 -3.27 -3.96
C SER A 67 7.14 -1.88 -4.15
N PHE A 68 7.91 -0.86 -3.75
CA PHE A 68 7.56 0.53 -4.07
C PHE A 68 7.55 0.80 -5.57
N THR A 69 8.41 0.11 -6.31
CA THR A 69 8.42 0.16 -7.78
C THR A 69 7.09 -0.31 -8.36
N ALA A 70 6.49 -1.36 -7.80
CA ALA A 70 5.18 -1.86 -8.23
C ALA A 70 4.08 -0.80 -8.06
N ILE A 71 4.11 -0.01 -6.99
CA ILE A 71 3.19 1.12 -6.80
C ILE A 71 3.38 2.14 -7.93
N GLY A 72 4.63 2.50 -8.20
CA GLY A 72 4.96 3.47 -9.24
C GLY A 72 4.48 3.05 -10.61
N GLU A 73 4.71 1.81 -10.97
CA GLU A 73 4.27 1.25 -12.25
C GLU A 73 2.74 1.24 -12.37
N CYS A 74 2.05 0.86 -11.30
CA CYS A 74 0.59 0.86 -11.27
C CYS A 74 0.01 2.27 -11.44
N LEU A 75 0.57 3.25 -10.74
CA LEU A 75 0.12 4.65 -10.84
C LEU A 75 0.39 5.24 -12.21
N ARG A 76 1.55 4.93 -12.80
CA ARG A 76 1.87 5.37 -14.16
C ARG A 76 0.89 4.80 -15.17
N GLU A 77 0.51 3.54 -15.04
CA GLU A 77 -0.49 2.90 -15.90
C GLU A 77 -1.86 3.57 -15.77
N ILE A 78 -2.30 3.86 -14.54
CA ILE A 78 -3.58 4.52 -14.27
C ILE A 78 -3.62 5.93 -14.85
N GLU A 79 -2.57 6.72 -14.65
CA GLU A 79 -2.49 8.09 -15.17
C GLU A 79 -2.25 8.11 -16.69
N GLY A 80 -1.86 7.01 -17.28
CA GLY A 80 -1.61 6.87 -18.74
C GLY A 80 -0.33 7.53 -19.22
N SER A 81 0.39 8.20 -18.33
CA SER A 81 1.64 8.90 -18.66
C SER A 81 2.46 9.14 -17.39
N GLY A 82 3.68 9.56 -17.58
CA GLY A 82 4.58 9.89 -16.49
C GLY A 82 5.86 9.08 -16.53
N GLU A 83 6.88 9.57 -15.87
CA GLU A 83 8.21 8.98 -15.81
C GLU A 83 8.53 8.55 -14.39
N LEU A 84 9.11 7.35 -14.25
CA LEU A 84 9.66 6.88 -12.99
C LEU A 84 11.15 7.21 -12.98
N LYS A 85 11.56 8.09 -12.06
CA LYS A 85 12.97 8.50 -11.91
C LYS A 85 13.59 7.81 -10.72
N SER A 86 14.77 7.24 -10.92
CA SER A 86 15.58 6.70 -9.83
C SER A 86 16.42 7.81 -9.20
N ILE A 87 16.34 7.91 -7.89
CA ILE A 87 17.15 8.86 -7.11
C ILE A 87 18.03 8.11 -6.12
N PRO A 88 19.20 8.66 -5.75
CA PRO A 88 20.09 8.02 -4.78
C PRO A 88 19.37 7.79 -3.44
N PHE A 89 19.63 6.64 -2.84
CA PHE A 89 19.14 6.33 -1.51
C PHE A 89 19.91 7.18 -0.49
N PRO A 90 19.24 7.91 0.42
CA PRO A 90 19.90 8.71 1.42
C PRO A 90 20.79 7.87 2.35
N ASP A 91 22.04 8.30 2.54
CA ASP A 91 23.01 7.55 3.37
C ASP A 91 22.56 7.46 4.83
N ASP A 92 21.89 8.47 5.35
CA ASP A 92 21.35 8.50 6.71
C ASP A 92 20.23 7.49 6.95
N LEU A 93 19.59 7.00 5.89
CA LEU A 93 18.55 5.98 5.97
C LEU A 93 19.10 4.55 5.79
N ARG A 94 20.34 4.40 5.35
CA ARG A 94 20.96 3.09 5.18
C ARG A 94 21.06 2.38 6.53
N GLY A 95 20.64 1.11 6.56
CA GLY A 95 20.62 0.31 7.79
C GLY A 95 19.46 0.61 8.73
N LYS A 96 18.67 1.68 8.48
CA LYS A 96 17.48 2.04 9.25
C LYS A 96 16.18 1.69 8.54
N TYR A 97 16.26 1.41 7.24
CA TYR A 97 15.12 1.15 6.40
C TYR A 97 14.91 -0.37 6.27
N GLN A 98 13.75 -0.84 6.65
CA GLN A 98 13.42 -2.26 6.51
C GLN A 98 13.27 -2.62 5.03
N GLU A 99 13.96 -3.66 4.59
CA GLU A 99 13.88 -4.12 3.20
C GLU A 99 12.53 -4.75 2.91
N VAL A 100 12.06 -5.65 3.77
CA VAL A 100 10.79 -6.34 3.56
C VAL A 100 9.99 -6.36 4.87
N THR A 101 8.71 -5.98 4.76
CA THR A 101 7.73 -6.22 5.81
C THR A 101 6.52 -6.92 5.20
N GLU A 102 6.13 -8.04 5.79
CA GLU A 102 5.03 -8.86 5.31
C GLU A 102 4.33 -9.49 6.50
N ALA A 103 3.01 -9.38 6.55
CA ALA A 103 2.23 -9.93 7.64
C ALA A 103 2.16 -11.46 7.54
N ASP A 104 2.33 -12.13 8.68
CA ASP A 104 1.95 -13.53 8.82
C ASP A 104 0.47 -13.59 9.16
N THR A 105 -0.34 -14.04 8.22
CA THR A 105 -1.80 -14.08 8.34
C THR A 105 -2.35 -15.40 8.89
N THR A 106 -1.49 -16.29 9.32
CA THR A 106 -1.88 -17.63 9.80
C THR A 106 -2.95 -17.54 10.90
N ARG A 107 -2.70 -16.74 11.94
CA ARG A 107 -3.65 -16.60 13.05
C ARG A 107 -4.97 -15.97 12.64
N LEU A 108 -4.91 -15.03 11.70
CA LEU A 108 -6.10 -14.39 11.16
C LEU A 108 -6.99 -15.42 10.44
N ARG A 109 -6.38 -16.29 9.63
CA ARG A 109 -7.09 -17.35 8.92
C ARG A 109 -7.62 -18.43 9.87
N GLU A 110 -6.84 -18.81 10.87
CA GLU A 110 -7.28 -19.75 11.91
C GLU A 110 -8.45 -19.21 12.73
N ALA A 111 -8.54 -17.90 12.89
CA ALA A 111 -9.68 -17.25 13.55
C ALA A 111 -10.94 -17.20 12.67
N GLY A 112 -10.88 -17.75 11.45
CA GLY A 112 -12.04 -17.87 10.56
C GLY A 112 -12.23 -16.74 9.57
N TYR A 113 -11.27 -15.80 9.48
CA TYR A 113 -11.34 -14.76 8.45
C TYR A 113 -10.90 -15.35 7.11
N GLU A 114 -11.86 -15.60 6.21
CA GLU A 114 -11.64 -16.27 4.93
C GLU A 114 -11.73 -15.34 3.71
N GLU A 115 -12.09 -14.08 3.91
CA GLU A 115 -12.21 -13.11 2.83
C GLU A 115 -10.87 -12.89 2.11
N GLU A 116 -10.93 -12.79 0.80
CA GLU A 116 -9.76 -12.43 0.01
C GLU A 116 -9.47 -10.94 0.13
N PHE A 117 -8.19 -10.60 0.09
CA PHE A 117 -7.76 -9.21 0.11
C PHE A 117 -7.70 -8.64 -1.30
N LEU A 118 -7.97 -7.34 -1.42
CA LEU A 118 -7.72 -6.63 -2.66
C LEU A 118 -6.23 -6.72 -3.01
N SER A 119 -5.92 -6.96 -4.27
CA SER A 119 -4.55 -6.86 -4.76
C SER A 119 -4.08 -5.40 -4.68
N LEU A 120 -2.76 -5.20 -4.77
CA LEU A 120 -2.19 -3.85 -4.81
C LEU A 120 -2.83 -3.03 -5.94
N GLU A 121 -2.94 -3.60 -7.12
CA GLU A 121 -3.50 -2.97 -8.31
C GLU A 121 -4.97 -2.61 -8.13
N GLU A 122 -5.78 -3.53 -7.62
CA GLU A 122 -7.20 -3.29 -7.33
C GLU A 122 -7.37 -2.20 -6.27
N GLY A 123 -6.60 -2.27 -5.19
CA GLY A 123 -6.65 -1.30 -4.11
C GLY A 123 -6.27 0.11 -4.56
N ILE A 124 -5.22 0.24 -5.35
CA ILE A 124 -4.77 1.53 -5.89
C ILE A 124 -5.82 2.12 -6.83
N ARG A 125 -6.39 1.31 -7.72
CA ARG A 125 -7.43 1.77 -8.65
C ARG A 125 -8.66 2.27 -7.91
N LEU A 126 -9.09 1.55 -6.89
CA LEU A 126 -10.23 1.94 -6.07
C LEU A 126 -9.97 3.24 -5.33
N TYR A 127 -8.79 3.39 -4.74
CA TYR A 127 -8.38 4.60 -4.04
C TYR A 127 -8.29 5.80 -4.98
N HIS A 128 -7.70 5.61 -6.17
CA HIS A 128 -7.62 6.63 -7.21
C HIS A 128 -9.01 7.11 -7.63
N LYS A 129 -9.94 6.17 -7.84
CA LYS A 129 -11.32 6.48 -8.19
C LYS A 129 -12.00 7.34 -7.11
N MET A 130 -11.84 6.96 -5.85
CA MET A 130 -12.39 7.71 -4.72
C MET A 130 -11.84 9.15 -4.67
N LEU A 131 -10.55 9.31 -4.84
CA LEU A 131 -9.93 10.63 -4.86
C LEU A 131 -10.43 11.49 -6.00
N SER A 132 -10.59 10.91 -7.18
CA SER A 132 -11.07 11.62 -8.37
C SER A 132 -12.53 12.06 -8.23
N GLU A 133 -13.39 11.22 -7.65
CA GLU A 133 -14.80 11.52 -7.42
C GLU A 133 -15.01 12.60 -6.34
N ASN A 134 -14.13 12.70 -5.38
CA ASN A 134 -14.23 13.67 -4.28
C ASN A 134 -13.46 14.98 -4.54
N GLY A 135 -13.29 15.37 -5.79
CA GLY A 135 -12.67 16.63 -6.17
C GLY A 135 -11.16 16.66 -6.01
N GLY A 136 -10.53 15.48 -6.00
CA GLY A 136 -9.09 15.35 -5.91
C GLY A 136 -8.61 15.11 -4.48
N PHE A 137 -7.42 15.53 -4.17
CA PHE A 137 -6.63 15.09 -3.02
C PHE A 137 -6.90 15.92 -1.75
N HIS A 138 -8.13 15.99 -1.31
CA HIS A 138 -8.53 16.71 -0.10
C HIS A 138 -8.80 15.71 1.05
N LEU A 139 -7.72 15.14 1.56
CA LEU A 139 -7.81 14.32 2.74
C LEU A 139 -6.98 14.93 3.86
#